data_d7f2995206d281a5fbcf5f88f8cdfec3
#
_entry.id   d7f2995206d281a5fbcf5f88f8cdfec3
#
_cell.length_a   1.000
_cell.length_b   1.000
_cell.length_c   1.000
_cell.angle_alpha   90.00
_cell.angle_beta   90.00
_cell.angle_gamma   90.00
#
_symmetry.space_group_name_H-M   'P 1'
#
loop_
_entity.id
_entity.type
_entity.pdbx_description
1 polymer ?
#
loop_
_entity_poly.entity_id
_entity_poly.type
_entity_poly.pdbx_seq_one_letter_code
_entity_poly.pdbx_strand_id
1 'polypeptide(L)'
;MSLNLKQNVKCPKCSQMSEVTVWNSITVKDSEDLKHDLLTGKVNMFRCPSCSYSALMPTPMLYHDEDKRLMISFSPCDDVVLKSQLFDNVQKSSKESGELDKLEGYNLRFVTDYNELLEKILIFDNDMNDKTMEVIKLMVLSQDL
;
A
#
# COMPACT_ATOMS: atom_id res chain seq x y z
N MET A 1 -2.92 8.33 12.16
CA MET A 1 -1.56 8.48 12.69
C MET A 1 -0.61 7.57 11.92
N SER A 2 0.50 8.11 11.45
CA SER A 2 1.50 7.33 10.71
C SER A 2 2.40 6.58 11.69
N LEU A 3 2.61 5.29 11.46
CA LEU A 3 3.38 4.42 12.34
C LEU A 3 4.55 3.79 11.57
N ASN A 4 5.71 3.78 12.21
CA ASN A 4 6.91 3.14 11.67
C ASN A 4 7.64 2.30 12.71
N LEU A 5 8.47 1.39 12.22
CA LEU A 5 9.35 0.56 13.02
C LEU A 5 10.75 0.58 12.39
N LYS A 6 11.77 0.47 13.23
CA LYS A 6 13.14 0.31 12.77
C LYS A 6 13.50 -1.17 12.75
N GLN A 7 14.03 -1.64 11.63
CA GLN A 7 14.45 -3.03 11.46
C GLN A 7 15.89 -3.10 10.98
N ASN A 8 16.62 -4.10 11.46
CA ASN A 8 17.94 -4.40 10.95
C ASN A 8 17.82 -5.37 9.79
N VAL A 9 18.31 -4.97 8.63
CA VAL A 9 18.22 -5.74 7.39
C VAL A 9 19.62 -6.08 6.90
N LYS A 10 19.81 -7.35 6.54
CA LYS A 10 21.05 -7.85 5.95
C LYS A 10 20.99 -7.68 4.44
N CYS A 11 21.99 -7.00 3.87
CA CYS A 11 22.07 -6.85 2.41
C CYS A 11 22.32 -8.21 1.75
N PRO A 12 21.49 -8.61 0.76
CA PRO A 12 21.68 -9.90 0.09
C PRO A 12 22.90 -9.91 -0.83
N LYS A 13 23.46 -8.75 -1.17
CA LYS A 13 24.62 -8.64 -2.05
C LYS A 13 25.95 -8.63 -1.30
N CYS A 14 26.08 -7.85 -0.23
CA CYS A 14 27.35 -7.70 0.52
C CYS A 14 27.29 -8.19 1.96
N SER A 15 26.14 -8.66 2.42
CA SER A 15 25.90 -9.15 3.78
C SER A 15 26.06 -8.12 4.89
N GLN A 16 26.15 -6.82 4.55
CA GLN A 16 26.22 -5.75 5.52
C GLN A 16 24.87 -5.57 6.23
N MET A 17 24.89 -5.45 7.56
CA MET A 17 23.69 -5.12 8.34
C MET A 17 23.48 -3.62 8.37
N SER A 18 22.23 -3.18 8.18
CA SER A 18 21.87 -1.78 8.28
C SER A 18 20.48 -1.60 8.88
N GLU A 19 20.26 -0.48 9.56
CA GLU A 19 18.96 -0.14 10.13
C GLU A 19 18.11 0.58 9.08
N VAL A 20 16.87 0.12 8.91
CA VAL A 20 15.91 0.67 7.96
C VAL A 20 14.62 1.03 8.68
N THR A 21 14.03 2.17 8.34
CA THR A 21 12.71 2.56 8.84
C THR A 21 11.65 1.95 7.93
N VAL A 22 10.75 1.18 8.53
CA VAL A 22 9.66 0.52 7.84
C VAL A 22 8.33 1.14 8.30
N TRP A 23 7.55 1.62 7.38
CA TRP A 23 6.24 2.23 7.66
C TRP A 23 5.13 1.19 7.53
N ASN A 24 4.34 1.05 8.58
CA ASN A 24 3.19 0.14 8.63
C ASN A 24 1.86 0.88 8.45
N SER A 25 1.84 2.19 8.67
CA SER A 25 0.66 3.01 8.49
C SER A 25 1.07 4.40 8.03
N ILE A 26 0.37 4.91 7.03
CA ILE A 26 0.57 6.26 6.51
C ILE A 26 -0.76 7.00 6.53
N THR A 27 -0.82 8.11 7.26
CA THR A 27 -1.96 9.01 7.28
C THR A 27 -1.54 10.32 6.62
N VAL A 28 -2.16 10.66 5.51
CA VAL A 28 -1.77 11.82 4.66
C VAL A 28 -1.80 13.13 5.45
N LYS A 29 -2.78 13.29 6.32
CA LYS A 29 -2.93 14.49 7.14
C LYS A 29 -1.75 14.74 8.08
N ASP A 30 -1.09 13.68 8.52
CA ASP A 30 0.06 13.79 9.42
C ASP A 30 1.33 14.20 8.66
N SER A 31 1.46 13.80 7.39
CA SER A 31 2.66 14.06 6.59
C SER A 31 2.38 13.93 5.09
N GLU A 32 2.27 15.05 4.41
CA GLU A 32 2.18 15.10 2.95
C GLU A 32 3.46 14.64 2.27
N ASP A 33 4.62 14.91 2.90
CA ASP A 33 5.93 14.48 2.41
C ASP A 33 6.02 12.95 2.33
N LEU A 34 5.45 12.26 3.30
CA LEU A 34 5.44 10.81 3.34
C LEU A 34 4.60 10.22 2.20
N LYS A 35 3.49 10.86 1.85
CA LYS A 35 2.69 10.49 0.68
C LYS A 35 3.50 10.65 -0.60
N HIS A 36 4.20 11.76 -0.75
CA HIS A 36 5.08 12.00 -1.90
C HIS A 36 6.18 10.94 -1.99
N ASP A 37 6.80 10.60 -0.87
CA ASP A 37 7.82 9.55 -0.80
C ASP A 37 7.25 8.18 -1.17
N LEU A 38 6.02 7.87 -0.76
CA LEU A 38 5.35 6.64 -1.15
C LEU A 38 5.15 6.57 -2.67
N LEU A 39 4.65 7.65 -3.27
CA LEU A 39 4.39 7.71 -4.71
C LEU A 39 5.67 7.68 -5.56
N THR A 40 6.79 8.12 -5.00
CA THR A 40 8.10 8.11 -5.69
C THR A 40 8.94 6.86 -5.40
N GLY A 41 8.38 5.91 -4.64
CA GLY A 41 9.05 4.63 -4.34
C GLY A 41 10.12 4.70 -3.28
N LYS A 42 10.10 5.70 -2.40
CA LYS A 42 11.09 5.88 -1.33
C LYS A 42 10.67 5.25 0.00
N VAL A 43 9.38 4.95 0.16
CA VAL A 43 8.87 4.31 1.39
C VAL A 43 9.12 2.81 1.35
N ASN A 44 9.59 2.27 2.47
CA ASN A 44 9.92 0.86 2.61
C ASN A 44 10.90 0.37 1.54
N MET A 45 11.85 1.21 1.20
CA MET A 45 12.93 0.90 0.26
C MET A 45 14.21 0.64 1.03
N PHE A 46 14.77 -0.56 0.87
CA PHE A 46 16.09 -0.89 1.40
C PHE A 46 17.17 -0.33 0.47
N ARG A 47 18.12 0.39 1.05
CA ARG A 47 19.29 0.88 0.31
C ARG A 47 20.53 0.61 1.14
N CYS A 48 21.41 -0.24 0.62
CA CYS A 48 22.64 -0.58 1.32
C CYS A 48 23.66 0.57 1.25
N PRO A 49 24.18 1.03 2.39
CA PRO A 49 25.18 2.11 2.40
C PRO A 49 26.55 1.67 1.89
N SER A 50 26.83 0.37 1.88
CA SER A 50 28.15 -0.17 1.50
C SER A 50 28.28 -0.46 0.01
N CYS A 51 27.25 -1.08 -0.61
CA CYS A 51 27.32 -1.54 -2.01
C CYS A 51 26.30 -0.89 -2.93
N SER A 52 25.50 0.05 -2.42
CA SER A 52 24.44 0.75 -3.15
C SER A 52 23.32 -0.16 -3.69
N TYR A 53 23.23 -1.40 -3.21
CA TYR A 53 22.10 -2.27 -3.52
C TYR A 53 20.82 -1.65 -2.99
N SER A 54 19.78 -1.64 -3.80
CA SER A 54 18.46 -1.16 -3.38
C SER A 54 17.36 -2.14 -3.80
N ALA A 55 16.39 -2.31 -2.93
CA ALA A 55 15.24 -3.16 -3.19
C ALA A 55 14.03 -2.68 -2.40
N LEU A 56 12.86 -2.82 -3.00
CA LEU A 56 11.61 -2.57 -2.29
C LEU A 56 11.38 -3.66 -1.24
N MET A 57 11.04 -3.26 -0.03
CA MET A 57 10.68 -4.17 1.05
C MET A 57 9.16 -4.28 1.12
N PRO A 58 8.54 -5.32 0.53
CA PRO A 58 7.10 -5.46 0.59
C PRO A 58 6.67 -5.74 2.03
N THR A 59 5.99 -4.78 2.63
CA THR A 59 5.55 -4.82 4.03
C THR A 59 4.08 -4.47 4.09
N PRO A 60 3.26 -5.18 4.88
CA PRO A 60 1.87 -4.81 5.08
C PRO A 60 1.75 -3.37 5.57
N MET A 61 0.86 -2.60 4.96
CA MET A 61 0.73 -1.18 5.25
C MET A 61 -0.72 -0.72 5.10
N LEU A 62 -1.12 0.20 5.97
CA LEU A 62 -2.40 0.89 5.88
C LEU A 62 -2.18 2.32 5.37
N TYR A 63 -2.82 2.67 4.28
CA TYR A 63 -2.82 4.03 3.74
C TYR A 63 -4.17 4.69 4.05
N HIS A 64 -4.14 5.87 4.64
CA HIS A 64 -5.34 6.61 5.02
C HIS A 64 -5.27 8.06 4.55
N ASP A 65 -6.23 8.46 3.71
CA ASP A 65 -6.41 9.82 3.23
C ASP A 65 -7.79 10.31 3.68
N GLU A 66 -7.82 11.15 4.71
CA GLU A 66 -9.07 11.67 5.27
C GLU A 66 -9.82 12.59 4.28
N ASP A 67 -9.10 13.41 3.54
CA ASP A 67 -9.69 14.37 2.59
C ASP A 67 -10.40 13.66 1.43
N LYS A 68 -9.83 12.56 0.98
CA LYS A 68 -10.42 11.73 -0.09
C LYS A 68 -11.33 10.63 0.44
N ARG A 69 -11.44 10.50 1.76
CA ARG A 69 -12.17 9.40 2.42
C ARG A 69 -11.78 8.05 1.85
N LEU A 70 -10.48 7.82 1.79
CA LEU A 70 -9.89 6.62 1.22
C LEU A 70 -9.06 5.90 2.27
N MET A 71 -9.27 4.58 2.37
CA MET A 71 -8.44 3.72 3.20
C MET A 71 -8.08 2.49 2.38
N ILE A 72 -6.78 2.27 2.21
CA ILE A 72 -6.26 1.14 1.45
C ILE A 72 -5.43 0.26 2.37
N SER A 73 -5.82 -1.01 2.48
CA SER A 73 -5.02 -2.02 3.16
C SER A 73 -4.15 -2.74 2.13
N PHE A 74 -2.85 -2.65 2.29
CA PHE A 74 -1.87 -3.31 1.44
C PHE A 74 -1.26 -4.49 2.18
N SER A 75 -1.35 -5.68 1.59
CA SER A 75 -0.72 -6.90 2.08
C SER A 75 -0.06 -7.62 0.92
N PRO A 76 1.27 -7.63 0.83
CA PRO A 76 1.97 -8.29 -0.28
C PRO A 76 1.61 -9.78 -0.35
N CYS A 77 1.08 -10.22 -1.49
CA CYS A 77 0.69 -11.61 -1.68
C CYS A 77 0.52 -11.92 -3.17
N ASP A 78 1.16 -12.99 -3.64
CA ASP A 78 1.07 -13.44 -5.01
C ASP A 78 0.11 -14.64 -5.17
N ASP A 79 -0.28 -15.30 -4.08
CA ASP A 79 -1.17 -16.46 -4.09
C ASP A 79 -2.64 -16.02 -4.09
N VAL A 80 -3.39 -16.44 -5.11
CA VAL A 80 -4.80 -16.06 -5.30
C VAL A 80 -5.70 -16.56 -4.15
N VAL A 81 -5.46 -17.78 -3.67
CA VAL A 81 -6.25 -18.36 -2.58
C VAL A 81 -5.98 -17.61 -1.28
N LEU A 82 -4.72 -17.32 -1.01
CA LEU A 82 -4.31 -16.56 0.17
C LEU A 82 -4.82 -15.12 0.13
N LYS A 83 -4.84 -14.48 -1.06
CA LYS A 83 -5.45 -13.16 -1.26
C LYS A 83 -6.90 -13.15 -0.82
N SER A 84 -7.68 -14.14 -1.25
CA SER A 84 -9.09 -14.26 -0.90
C SER A 84 -9.30 -14.43 0.60
N GLN A 85 -8.50 -15.29 1.24
CA GLN A 85 -8.55 -15.51 2.69
C GLN A 85 -8.19 -14.25 3.48
N LEU A 86 -7.16 -13.52 3.06
CA LEU A 86 -6.75 -12.26 3.69
C LEU A 86 -7.85 -11.21 3.59
N PHE A 87 -8.47 -11.10 2.44
CA PHE A 87 -9.57 -10.16 2.22
C PHE A 87 -10.76 -10.47 3.14
N ASP A 88 -11.16 -11.74 3.22
CA ASP A 88 -12.26 -12.18 4.09
C ASP A 88 -11.95 -11.91 5.55
N ASN A 89 -10.71 -12.17 5.98
CA ASN A 89 -10.26 -11.92 7.35
C ASN A 89 -10.29 -10.43 7.70
N VAL A 90 -9.86 -9.57 6.79
CA VAL A 90 -9.88 -8.12 6.99
C VAL A 90 -11.32 -7.61 7.10
N GLN A 91 -12.22 -8.07 6.23
CA GLN A 91 -13.63 -7.71 6.30
C GLN A 91 -14.27 -8.14 7.61
N LYS A 92 -14.01 -9.38 8.03
CA LYS A 92 -14.54 -9.93 9.27
C LYS A 92 -14.05 -9.16 10.49
N SER A 93 -12.75 -8.91 10.59
CA SER A 93 -12.16 -8.14 11.69
C SER A 93 -12.74 -6.72 11.77
N SER A 94 -12.93 -6.07 10.63
CA SER A 94 -13.50 -4.72 10.56
C SER A 94 -14.96 -4.69 11.03
N LYS A 95 -15.74 -5.72 10.72
CA LYS A 95 -17.13 -5.85 11.18
C LYS A 95 -17.21 -6.09 12.69
N GLU A 96 -16.34 -6.95 13.22
CA GLU A 96 -16.31 -7.31 14.65
C GLU A 96 -15.87 -6.15 15.53
N SER A 97 -14.94 -5.31 15.05
CA SER A 97 -14.42 -4.16 15.80
C SER A 97 -15.36 -2.96 15.81
N GLY A 98 -16.41 -2.96 14.98
CA GLY A 98 -17.31 -1.80 14.84
C GLY A 98 -16.68 -0.57 14.18
N GLU A 99 -15.46 -0.70 13.66
CA GLU A 99 -14.76 0.40 13.00
C GLU A 99 -15.42 0.80 11.69
N LEU A 100 -16.18 -0.10 11.07
CA LEU A 100 -16.92 0.20 9.84
C LEU A 100 -17.94 1.32 10.02
N ASP A 101 -18.55 1.41 11.20
CA ASP A 101 -19.53 2.46 11.50
C ASP A 101 -18.87 3.85 11.52
N LYS A 102 -17.60 3.91 11.94
CA LYS A 102 -16.80 5.14 11.95
C LYS A 102 -16.28 5.53 10.56
N LEU A 103 -16.30 4.59 9.64
CA LEU A 103 -15.79 4.75 8.27
C LEU A 103 -16.92 4.88 7.25
N GLU A 104 -18.10 5.28 7.69
CA GLU A 104 -19.23 5.54 6.80
C GLU A 104 -18.86 6.61 5.77
N GLY A 105 -19.08 6.30 4.49
CA GLY A 105 -18.70 7.17 3.39
C GLY A 105 -17.26 7.03 2.92
N TYR A 106 -16.46 6.18 3.57
CA TYR A 106 -15.10 5.89 3.11
C TYR A 106 -15.07 4.84 2.01
N ASN A 107 -14.13 5.01 1.10
CA ASN A 107 -13.80 3.98 0.13
C ASN A 107 -12.74 3.07 0.74
N LEU A 108 -13.13 1.84 1.04
CA LEU A 108 -12.22 0.83 1.59
C LEU A 108 -11.74 -0.06 0.46
N ARG A 109 -10.42 -0.20 0.34
CA ARG A 109 -9.79 -1.03 -0.69
C ARG A 109 -8.75 -1.95 -0.06
N PHE A 110 -8.60 -3.12 -0.65
CA PHE A 110 -7.58 -4.09 -0.29
C PHE A 110 -6.76 -4.42 -1.53
N VAL A 111 -5.45 -4.26 -1.43
CA VAL A 111 -4.53 -4.52 -2.55
C VAL A 111 -3.39 -5.41 -2.08
N THR A 112 -2.87 -6.23 -2.99
CA THR A 112 -1.79 -7.19 -2.71
C THR A 112 -0.53 -6.92 -3.52
N ASP A 113 -0.59 -5.96 -4.44
CA ASP A 113 0.53 -5.53 -5.27
C ASP A 113 0.85 -4.06 -4.98
N TYR A 114 2.13 -3.74 -4.92
CA TYR A 114 2.57 -2.37 -4.64
C TYR A 114 2.15 -1.40 -5.75
N ASN A 115 2.19 -1.84 -6.99
CA ASN A 115 1.76 -1.01 -8.12
C ASN A 115 0.26 -0.72 -8.07
N GLU A 116 -0.55 -1.68 -7.64
CA GLU A 116 -1.98 -1.46 -7.43
C GLU A 116 -2.23 -0.42 -6.34
N LEU A 117 -1.43 -0.43 -5.28
CA LEU A 117 -1.52 0.58 -4.22
C LEU A 117 -1.29 1.99 -4.77
N LEU A 118 -0.20 2.18 -5.52
CA LEU A 118 0.14 3.47 -6.12
C LEU A 118 -0.92 3.91 -7.13
N GLU A 119 -1.41 3.00 -7.95
CA GLU A 119 -2.45 3.27 -8.93
C GLU A 119 -3.74 3.75 -8.28
N LYS A 120 -4.18 3.08 -7.22
CA LYS A 120 -5.39 3.49 -6.48
C LYS A 120 -5.25 4.89 -5.87
N ILE A 121 -4.10 5.19 -5.28
CA ILE A 121 -3.83 6.51 -4.73
C ILE A 121 -3.95 7.58 -5.82
N LEU A 122 -3.34 7.35 -6.98
CA LEU A 122 -3.38 8.29 -8.11
C LEU A 122 -4.79 8.47 -8.67
N ILE A 123 -5.56 7.40 -8.77
CA ILE A 123 -6.95 7.44 -9.25
C ILE A 123 -7.80 8.34 -8.34
N PHE A 124 -7.72 8.13 -7.03
CA PHE A 124 -8.48 8.93 -6.07
C PHE A 124 -7.98 10.37 -5.96
N ASP A 125 -6.67 10.61 -6.10
CA ASP A 125 -6.11 11.97 -6.11
C ASP A 125 -6.63 12.81 -7.27
N ASN A 126 -6.95 12.17 -8.40
CA ASN A 126 -7.49 12.84 -9.58
C ASN A 126 -9.03 12.81 -9.61
N ASP A 127 -9.67 12.50 -8.49
CA ASP A 127 -11.12 12.42 -8.34
C ASP A 127 -11.79 11.46 -9.34
N MET A 128 -11.05 10.44 -9.76
CA MET A 128 -11.53 9.41 -10.67
C MET A 128 -12.10 8.22 -9.89
N ASN A 129 -12.92 7.42 -10.56
CA ASN A 129 -13.50 6.21 -9.97
C ASN A 129 -12.66 5.00 -10.35
N ASP A 130 -12.15 4.27 -9.35
CA ASP A 130 -11.30 3.10 -9.58
C ASP A 130 -12.02 1.95 -10.28
N LYS A 131 -13.31 1.77 -10.04
CA LYS A 131 -14.11 0.74 -10.71
C LYS A 131 -14.26 1.04 -12.21
N THR A 132 -14.46 2.30 -12.54
CA THR A 132 -14.51 2.76 -13.94
C THR A 132 -13.16 2.56 -14.62
N MET A 133 -12.06 2.86 -13.92
CA MET A 133 -10.70 2.64 -14.45
C MET A 133 -10.43 1.17 -14.73
N GLU A 134 -10.88 0.26 -13.87
CA GLU A 134 -10.74 -1.19 -14.12
C GLU A 134 -11.48 -1.63 -15.37
N VAL A 135 -12.69 -1.10 -15.63
CA VAL A 135 -13.43 -1.38 -16.86
C VAL A 135 -12.67 -0.87 -18.10
N ILE A 136 -12.14 0.35 -18.03
CA ILE A 136 -11.33 0.93 -19.11
C ILE A 136 -10.09 0.08 -19.39
N LYS A 137 -9.40 -0.38 -18.36
CA LYS A 137 -8.22 -1.25 -18.50
C LYS A 137 -8.57 -2.56 -19.22
N LEU A 138 -9.69 -3.18 -18.86
CA LEU A 138 -10.17 -4.40 -19.54
C LEU A 138 -10.49 -4.13 -21.02
N MET A 139 -11.09 -3.00 -21.34
CA MET A 139 -11.38 -2.61 -22.71
C MET A 139 -10.12 -2.41 -23.54
N VAL A 140 -9.10 -1.76 -22.96
CA VAL A 140 -7.79 -1.56 -23.60
C VAL A 140 -7.10 -2.89 -23.86
N LEU A 141 -7.07 -3.77 -22.86
CA LEU A 141 -6.45 -5.10 -22.98
C LEU A 141 -7.12 -5.95 -24.04
N SER A 142 -8.46 -5.84 -24.20
CA SER A 142 -9.20 -6.59 -25.21
C SER A 142 -8.91 -6.12 -26.64
N GLN A 143 -8.45 -4.89 -26.83
CA GLN A 143 -8.09 -4.34 -28.14
C GLN A 143 -6.70 -4.77 -28.61
N ASP A 144 -5.82 -5.15 -27.69
CA ASP A 144 -4.46 -5.61 -27.99
C ASP A 144 -4.41 -7.10 -28.42
N LEU A 145 -5.53 -7.75 -28.45
CA LEU A 145 -5.69 -9.11 -28.97
C LEU A 145 -6.03 -9.05 -30.47
#